data_8b084fc604378fb0bcf07e9d9851bcbd
#
_entry.id   8b084fc604378fb0bcf07e9d9851bcbd
#
_cell.length_a   1.000
_cell.length_b   1.000
_cell.length_c   1.000
_cell.angle_alpha   90.00
_cell.angle_beta   90.00
_cell.angle_gamma   90.00
#
_symmetry.space_group_name_H-M   'P 1'
#
loop_
_entity.id
_entity.type
_entity.pdbx_description
1 polymer ?
#
loop_
_entity_poly.entity_id
_entity_poly.type
_entity_poly.pdbx_seq_one_letter_code
_entity_poly.pdbx_strand_id
1 'polypeptide(L)'
;VAKDSFLVGLIGSGIGPSLSPALHEREADRQGLRCVYRLIDIDRLGVPPEAVGDLVRAARDLGFDGLNITHPCKQLVLAHLDELDSQAEALGAVNTVIFDGAGRARGHNTDVTGFAASFARGLPDAPLERIVQLGAGGAGAAAAHAVLTLGAGRVTVVDALAERAAALAGRLNAHFGAGRAGHSTADALPGALSGADGIVHATPTGMAAHPGLPLPAGLLHPGLWVAEVVYRPLETELLATARALGCATLDGGGMAAFQAADAFRLFTGREPDAVRMLADITGAAGAVAAPE
;
A
#
# COMPACT_ATOMS: atom_id res chain seq x y z
N VAL A 1 -33.73 6.88 0.06
CA VAL A 1 -33.25 6.15 1.23
C VAL A 1 -31.77 5.96 1.04
N ALA A 2 -30.95 6.36 2.02
CA ALA A 2 -29.50 6.12 1.95
C ALA A 2 -29.26 4.60 1.93
N LYS A 3 -28.30 4.16 1.12
CA LYS A 3 -27.91 2.74 1.04
C LYS A 3 -27.26 2.34 2.37
N ASP A 4 -27.66 1.21 2.92
CA ASP A 4 -27.17 0.66 4.19
C ASP A 4 -26.58 -0.75 4.07
N SER A 5 -26.53 -1.28 2.84
CA SER A 5 -26.02 -2.62 2.54
C SER A 5 -25.04 -2.58 1.36
N PHE A 6 -23.87 -3.16 1.54
CA PHE A 6 -22.74 -3.10 0.60
C PHE A 6 -22.16 -4.49 0.35
N LEU A 7 -21.88 -4.77 -0.92
CA LEU A 7 -21.15 -5.96 -1.36
C LEU A 7 -19.85 -5.49 -2.00
N VAL A 8 -18.74 -5.82 -1.38
CA VAL A 8 -17.40 -5.42 -1.85
C VAL A 8 -16.46 -6.62 -1.91
N GLY A 9 -15.32 -6.49 -2.56
CA GLY A 9 -14.40 -7.60 -2.68
C GLY A 9 -12.95 -7.19 -2.82
N LEU A 10 -12.05 -8.18 -2.78
CA LEU A 10 -10.62 -8.04 -3.05
C LEU A 10 -10.23 -9.02 -4.15
N ILE A 11 -9.63 -8.51 -5.22
CA ILE A 11 -9.03 -9.32 -6.29
C ILE A 11 -7.50 -9.31 -6.15
N GLY A 12 -6.89 -10.49 -6.17
CA GLY A 12 -5.43 -10.65 -6.14
C GLY A 12 -5.01 -12.10 -5.98
N SER A 13 -3.71 -12.34 -5.89
CA SER A 13 -3.09 -13.65 -5.72
C SER A 13 -2.72 -13.89 -4.26
N GLY A 14 -2.99 -15.11 -3.73
CA GLY A 14 -2.59 -15.50 -2.38
C GLY A 14 -3.23 -14.67 -1.25
N ILE A 15 -4.43 -14.14 -1.47
CA ILE A 15 -5.08 -13.16 -0.59
C ILE A 15 -5.83 -13.78 0.59
N GLY A 16 -5.81 -15.11 0.75
CA GLY A 16 -6.49 -15.81 1.85
C GLY A 16 -6.24 -15.20 3.25
N PRO A 17 -4.99 -14.81 3.59
CA PRO A 17 -4.67 -14.21 4.90
C PRO A 17 -5.02 -12.72 5.04
N SER A 18 -5.65 -12.07 4.05
CA SER A 18 -5.94 -10.64 4.09
C SER A 18 -6.82 -10.24 5.27
N LEU A 19 -6.48 -9.13 5.93
CA LEU A 19 -7.28 -8.53 7.00
C LEU A 19 -8.40 -7.62 6.47
N SER A 20 -8.41 -7.31 5.17
CA SER A 20 -9.39 -6.38 4.58
C SER A 20 -10.84 -6.76 4.85
N PRO A 21 -11.28 -8.05 4.74
CA PRO A 21 -12.65 -8.41 5.08
C PRO A 21 -13.03 -8.00 6.51
N ALA A 22 -12.22 -8.40 7.48
CA ALA A 22 -12.52 -8.13 8.89
C ALA A 22 -12.51 -6.63 9.21
N LEU A 23 -11.63 -5.84 8.58
CA LEU A 23 -11.58 -4.39 8.78
C LEU A 23 -12.85 -3.70 8.27
N HIS A 24 -13.24 -4.01 7.04
CA HIS A 24 -14.42 -3.39 6.42
C HIS A 24 -15.73 -3.83 7.08
N GLU A 25 -15.89 -5.13 7.35
CA GLU A 25 -17.10 -5.67 7.95
C GLU A 25 -17.28 -5.16 9.40
N ARG A 26 -16.21 -5.15 10.22
CA ARG A 26 -16.27 -4.60 11.58
C ARG A 26 -16.59 -3.11 11.61
N GLU A 27 -15.99 -2.33 10.71
CA GLU A 27 -16.28 -0.90 10.66
C GLU A 27 -17.73 -0.64 10.21
N ALA A 28 -18.24 -1.42 9.25
CA ALA A 28 -19.63 -1.38 8.83
C ALA A 28 -20.58 -1.72 9.99
N ASP A 29 -20.33 -2.81 10.71
CA ASP A 29 -21.14 -3.22 11.88
C ASP A 29 -21.21 -2.11 12.94
N ARG A 30 -20.09 -1.45 13.23
CA ARG A 30 -20.03 -0.34 14.20
C ARG A 30 -20.85 0.86 13.78
N GLN A 31 -21.04 1.05 12.47
CA GLN A 31 -21.86 2.13 11.91
C GLN A 31 -23.29 1.72 11.61
N GLY A 32 -23.70 0.48 11.98
CA GLY A 32 -25.03 -0.06 11.71
C GLY A 32 -25.29 -0.34 10.23
N LEU A 33 -24.23 -0.53 9.44
CA LEU A 33 -24.30 -0.89 8.04
C LEU A 33 -24.13 -2.40 7.88
N ARG A 34 -24.66 -2.94 6.78
CA ARG A 34 -24.38 -4.32 6.36
C ARG A 34 -23.29 -4.30 5.30
N CYS A 35 -22.21 -5.02 5.55
CA CYS A 35 -21.13 -5.16 4.57
C CYS A 35 -20.78 -6.64 4.42
N VAL A 36 -20.73 -7.11 3.21
CA VAL A 36 -20.18 -8.42 2.87
C VAL A 36 -18.93 -8.19 2.04
N TYR A 37 -17.79 -8.68 2.54
CA TYR A 37 -16.51 -8.53 1.86
C TYR A 37 -16.00 -9.89 1.37
N ARG A 38 -15.84 -10.05 0.05
CA ARG A 38 -15.46 -11.32 -0.59
C ARG A 38 -14.03 -11.30 -1.09
N LEU A 39 -13.31 -12.39 -0.82
CA LEU A 39 -12.00 -12.64 -1.43
C LEU A 39 -12.19 -13.31 -2.79
N ILE A 40 -11.66 -12.72 -3.84
CA ILE A 40 -11.65 -13.20 -5.22
C ILE A 40 -10.19 -13.52 -5.55
N ASP A 41 -9.72 -14.66 -5.03
CA ASP A 41 -8.34 -15.11 -5.15
C ASP A 41 -8.12 -15.78 -6.52
N ILE A 42 -7.31 -15.14 -7.37
CA ILE A 42 -7.05 -15.62 -8.74
C ILE A 42 -6.35 -16.99 -8.76
N ASP A 43 -5.51 -17.30 -7.75
CA ASP A 43 -4.85 -18.59 -7.64
C ASP A 43 -5.88 -19.71 -7.35
N ARG A 44 -6.83 -19.43 -6.45
CA ARG A 44 -7.93 -20.39 -6.15
C ARG A 44 -8.89 -20.56 -7.30
N LEU A 45 -9.08 -19.53 -8.12
CA LEU A 45 -9.90 -19.61 -9.34
C LEU A 45 -9.17 -20.30 -10.49
N GLY A 46 -7.84 -20.43 -10.40
CA GLY A 46 -7.02 -21.00 -11.47
C GLY A 46 -6.98 -20.12 -12.72
N VAL A 47 -7.08 -18.79 -12.55
CA VAL A 47 -7.06 -17.84 -13.66
C VAL A 47 -5.80 -16.96 -13.62
N PRO A 48 -5.27 -16.54 -14.78
CA PRO A 48 -4.09 -15.69 -14.84
C PRO A 48 -4.43 -14.24 -14.42
N PRO A 49 -3.44 -13.44 -14.03
CA PRO A 49 -3.65 -12.03 -13.62
C PRO A 49 -4.34 -11.16 -14.66
N GLU A 50 -4.15 -11.46 -15.95
CA GLU A 50 -4.76 -10.76 -17.09
C GLU A 50 -6.29 -10.91 -17.13
N ALA A 51 -6.84 -11.93 -16.44
CA ALA A 51 -8.29 -12.12 -16.31
C ALA A 51 -8.95 -11.09 -15.36
N VAL A 52 -8.19 -10.18 -14.76
CA VAL A 52 -8.72 -9.17 -13.83
C VAL A 52 -9.87 -8.35 -14.45
N GLY A 53 -9.82 -8.04 -15.74
CA GLY A 53 -10.88 -7.32 -16.42
C GLY A 53 -12.20 -8.10 -16.48
N ASP A 54 -12.13 -9.42 -16.68
CA ASP A 54 -13.31 -10.30 -16.66
C ASP A 54 -13.90 -10.37 -15.24
N LEU A 55 -13.05 -10.44 -14.22
CA LEU A 55 -13.47 -10.46 -12.82
C LEU A 55 -14.12 -9.12 -12.40
N VAL A 56 -13.60 -7.98 -12.85
CA VAL A 56 -14.19 -6.65 -12.62
C VAL A 56 -15.57 -6.56 -13.27
N ARG A 57 -15.72 -7.02 -14.53
CA ARG A 57 -17.02 -7.04 -15.21
C ARG A 57 -18.01 -7.96 -14.50
N ALA A 58 -17.57 -9.18 -14.14
CA ALA A 58 -18.42 -10.13 -13.42
C ALA A 58 -18.89 -9.57 -12.07
N ALA A 59 -17.99 -8.94 -11.30
CA ALA A 59 -18.36 -8.33 -10.02
C ALA A 59 -19.39 -7.20 -10.22
N ARG A 60 -19.19 -6.32 -11.20
CA ARG A 60 -20.16 -5.28 -11.55
C ARG A 60 -21.54 -5.88 -11.88
N ASP A 61 -21.56 -6.90 -12.76
CA ASP A 61 -22.81 -7.52 -13.24
C ASP A 61 -23.52 -8.31 -12.12
N LEU A 62 -22.79 -8.77 -11.10
CA LEU A 62 -23.30 -9.40 -9.89
C LEU A 62 -23.70 -8.39 -8.80
N GLY A 63 -23.58 -7.08 -9.04
CA GLY A 63 -24.04 -6.03 -8.14
C GLY A 63 -23.08 -5.70 -6.99
N PHE A 64 -21.78 -5.92 -7.17
CA PHE A 64 -20.78 -5.38 -6.24
C PHE A 64 -20.80 -3.85 -6.27
N ASP A 65 -20.55 -3.23 -5.13
CA ASP A 65 -20.42 -1.77 -5.00
C ASP A 65 -19.01 -1.30 -5.34
N GLY A 66 -18.04 -2.17 -5.15
CA GLY A 66 -16.66 -1.88 -5.48
C GLY A 66 -15.73 -3.04 -5.15
N LEU A 67 -14.47 -2.84 -5.51
CA LEU A 67 -13.43 -3.84 -5.36
C LEU A 67 -12.14 -3.19 -4.87
N ASN A 68 -11.46 -3.81 -3.93
CA ASN A 68 -10.03 -3.60 -3.77
C ASN A 68 -9.27 -4.48 -4.75
N ILE A 69 -8.14 -3.98 -5.24
CA ILE A 69 -7.25 -4.67 -6.18
C ILE A 69 -5.86 -4.73 -5.55
N THR A 70 -5.27 -5.92 -5.52
CA THR A 70 -3.91 -6.08 -5.01
C THR A 70 -3.00 -6.81 -5.98
N HIS A 71 -1.81 -7.18 -5.53
CA HIS A 71 -0.82 -7.88 -6.37
C HIS A 71 -1.43 -9.15 -7.00
N PRO A 72 -1.15 -9.42 -8.28
CA PRO A 72 -0.39 -8.64 -9.26
C PRO A 72 -1.24 -7.71 -10.13
N CYS A 73 -2.53 -7.50 -9.81
CA CYS A 73 -3.55 -6.95 -10.70
C CYS A 73 -3.60 -5.40 -10.77
N LYS A 74 -2.91 -4.67 -9.86
CA LYS A 74 -3.06 -3.20 -9.70
C LYS A 74 -2.78 -2.38 -10.96
N GLN A 75 -1.86 -2.83 -11.83
CA GLN A 75 -1.55 -2.18 -13.11
C GLN A 75 -2.40 -2.74 -14.25
N LEU A 76 -2.66 -4.05 -14.23
CA LEU A 76 -3.42 -4.71 -15.29
C LEU A 76 -4.87 -4.24 -15.35
N VAL A 77 -5.47 -3.89 -14.21
CA VAL A 77 -6.86 -3.45 -14.13
C VAL A 77 -7.11 -2.12 -14.85
N LEU A 78 -6.10 -1.27 -15.03
CA LEU A 78 -6.24 0.08 -15.63
C LEU A 78 -6.94 0.05 -16.98
N ALA A 79 -6.60 -0.92 -17.85
CA ALA A 79 -7.17 -1.05 -19.18
C ALA A 79 -8.67 -1.42 -19.20
N HIS A 80 -9.24 -1.73 -18.04
CA HIS A 80 -10.61 -2.23 -17.88
C HIS A 80 -11.50 -1.28 -17.07
N LEU A 81 -11.03 -0.05 -16.80
CA LEU A 81 -11.75 0.96 -16.05
C LEU A 81 -12.19 2.10 -16.96
N ASP A 82 -13.35 2.67 -16.67
CA ASP A 82 -13.94 3.75 -17.45
C ASP A 82 -13.32 5.11 -17.11
N GLU A 83 -12.91 5.28 -15.85
CA GLU A 83 -12.32 6.53 -15.33
C GLU A 83 -11.24 6.21 -14.30
N LEU A 84 -10.25 7.10 -14.21
CA LEU A 84 -9.24 7.09 -13.14
C LEU A 84 -9.28 8.41 -12.38
N ASP A 85 -9.06 8.39 -11.08
CA ASP A 85 -8.73 9.63 -10.40
C ASP A 85 -7.30 10.08 -10.74
N SER A 86 -7.00 11.34 -10.50
CA SER A 86 -5.71 11.94 -10.85
C SER A 86 -4.52 11.25 -10.20
N GLN A 87 -4.71 10.66 -9.02
CA GLN A 87 -3.67 9.98 -8.27
C GLN A 87 -3.40 8.59 -8.85
N ALA A 88 -4.44 7.82 -9.17
CA ALA A 88 -4.32 6.53 -9.84
C ALA A 88 -3.71 6.67 -11.23
N GLU A 89 -4.08 7.73 -11.97
CA GLU A 89 -3.52 8.06 -13.28
C GLU A 89 -2.01 8.37 -13.19
N ALA A 90 -1.61 9.24 -12.27
CA ALA A 90 -0.21 9.61 -12.06
C ALA A 90 0.66 8.42 -11.64
N LEU A 91 0.12 7.50 -10.83
CA LEU A 91 0.81 6.30 -10.40
C LEU A 91 0.86 5.20 -11.46
N GLY A 92 -0.13 5.15 -12.35
CA GLY A 92 -0.33 4.03 -13.23
C GLY A 92 -0.68 2.73 -12.47
N ALA A 93 -1.44 2.85 -11.37
CA ALA A 93 -1.86 1.71 -10.54
C ALA A 93 -3.14 2.04 -9.75
N VAL A 94 -4.05 1.08 -9.69
CA VAL A 94 -5.32 1.16 -8.95
C VAL A 94 -5.34 0.09 -7.85
N ASN A 95 -5.74 0.47 -6.65
CA ASN A 95 -6.00 -0.47 -5.56
C ASN A 95 -7.48 -0.51 -5.13
N THR A 96 -8.32 0.41 -5.65
CA THR A 96 -9.74 0.50 -5.29
C THR A 96 -10.55 0.87 -6.53
N VAL A 97 -11.59 0.12 -6.83
CA VAL A 97 -12.53 0.35 -7.93
C VAL A 97 -13.92 0.57 -7.35
N ILE A 98 -14.61 1.60 -7.79
CA ILE A 98 -15.99 1.90 -7.42
C ILE A 98 -16.88 1.74 -8.64
N PHE A 99 -18.03 1.11 -8.46
CA PHE A 99 -19.08 1.06 -9.48
C PHE A 99 -20.11 2.15 -9.20
N ASP A 100 -20.33 3.06 -10.14
CA ASP A 100 -21.35 4.10 -9.99
C ASP A 100 -22.75 3.57 -10.35
N GLY A 101 -23.77 4.42 -10.14
CA GLY A 101 -25.16 4.06 -10.43
C GLY A 101 -25.47 3.82 -11.92
N ALA A 102 -24.57 4.19 -12.82
CA ALA A 102 -24.63 3.92 -14.26
C ALA A 102 -23.81 2.65 -14.65
N GLY A 103 -23.20 1.97 -13.69
CA GLY A 103 -22.37 0.79 -13.89
C GLY A 103 -20.97 1.09 -14.42
N ARG A 104 -20.50 2.35 -14.38
CA ARG A 104 -19.13 2.70 -14.77
C ARG A 104 -18.16 2.36 -13.64
N ALA A 105 -17.01 1.84 -14.01
CA ALA A 105 -15.92 1.47 -13.09
C ALA A 105 -14.92 2.62 -12.98
N ARG A 106 -14.79 3.22 -11.80
CA ARG A 106 -13.80 4.27 -11.52
C ARG A 106 -12.71 3.77 -10.61
N GLY A 107 -11.45 3.96 -11.03
CA GLY A 107 -10.26 3.54 -10.31
C GLY A 107 -9.68 4.63 -9.43
N HIS A 108 -9.25 4.22 -8.22
CA HIS A 108 -8.62 5.05 -7.21
C HIS A 108 -7.35 4.37 -6.67
N ASN A 109 -6.47 5.16 -6.05
CA ASN A 109 -5.35 4.60 -5.32
C ASN A 109 -5.29 5.13 -3.89
N THR A 110 -5.81 4.35 -2.94
CA THR A 110 -5.81 4.68 -1.51
C THR A 110 -4.52 4.31 -0.79
N ASP A 111 -3.57 3.63 -1.45
CA ASP A 111 -2.26 3.31 -0.85
C ASP A 111 -1.45 4.59 -0.58
N VAL A 112 -1.55 5.59 -1.47
CA VAL A 112 -0.84 6.86 -1.33
C VAL A 112 -1.31 7.62 -0.10
N THR A 113 -2.62 7.83 0.01
CA THR A 113 -3.22 8.54 1.14
C THR A 113 -3.02 7.77 2.43
N GLY A 114 -3.11 6.43 2.38
CA GLY A 114 -2.87 5.55 3.51
C GLY A 114 -1.43 5.65 4.04
N PHE A 115 -0.43 5.62 3.14
CA PHE A 115 0.96 5.79 3.53
C PHE A 115 1.21 7.21 4.06
N ALA A 116 0.72 8.25 3.38
CA ALA A 116 0.91 9.63 3.80
C ALA A 116 0.33 9.90 5.20
N ALA A 117 -0.89 9.43 5.48
CA ALA A 117 -1.52 9.56 6.79
C ALA A 117 -0.76 8.80 7.89
N SER A 118 -0.29 7.58 7.58
CA SER A 118 0.55 6.78 8.48
C SER A 118 1.84 7.51 8.82
N PHE A 119 2.54 8.02 7.80
CA PHE A 119 3.81 8.71 7.96
C PHE A 119 3.66 10.00 8.77
N ALA A 120 2.71 10.86 8.43
CA ALA A 120 2.45 12.11 9.13
C ALA A 120 2.08 11.90 10.62
N ARG A 121 1.45 10.76 10.94
CA ARG A 121 1.11 10.40 12.32
C ARG A 121 2.28 9.81 13.09
N GLY A 122 3.05 8.90 12.46
CA GLY A 122 4.08 8.12 13.14
C GLY A 122 5.46 8.76 13.18
N LEU A 123 5.75 9.61 12.19
CA LEU A 123 7.03 10.30 12.01
C LEU A 123 6.82 11.79 11.66
N PRO A 124 6.08 12.57 12.48
CA PRO A 124 5.67 13.94 12.12
C PRO A 124 6.84 14.92 11.92
N ASP A 125 7.93 14.70 12.64
CA ASP A 125 9.11 15.59 12.63
C ASP A 125 10.28 15.01 11.83
N ALA A 126 10.05 13.94 11.07
CA ALA A 126 11.11 13.29 10.31
C ALA A 126 11.62 14.19 9.16
N PRO A 127 12.93 14.37 9.01
CA PRO A 127 13.47 15.09 7.87
C PRO A 127 13.16 14.35 6.56
N LEU A 128 12.83 15.10 5.50
CA LEU A 128 12.36 14.55 4.23
C LEU A 128 13.20 15.02 3.02
N GLU A 129 14.42 15.53 3.24
CA GLU A 129 15.18 16.08 2.12
C GLU A 129 15.65 14.99 1.14
N ARG A 130 16.21 13.88 1.66
CA ARG A 130 16.76 12.78 0.85
C ARG A 130 16.29 11.43 1.36
N ILE A 131 15.52 10.75 0.55
CA ILE A 131 14.91 9.46 0.89
C ILE A 131 15.42 8.38 -0.05
N VAL A 132 15.77 7.23 0.51
CA VAL A 132 16.07 6.03 -0.27
C VAL A 132 14.89 5.07 -0.14
N GLN A 133 14.36 4.61 -1.27
CA GLN A 133 13.30 3.64 -1.32
C GLN A 133 13.76 2.32 -1.92
N LEU A 134 13.48 1.23 -1.22
CA LEU A 134 13.70 -0.14 -1.67
C LEU A 134 12.39 -0.72 -2.18
N GLY A 135 12.36 -1.05 -3.46
CA GLY A 135 11.20 -1.61 -4.15
C GLY A 135 10.44 -0.59 -5.01
N ALA A 136 10.18 -0.97 -6.26
CA ALA A 136 9.48 -0.19 -7.28
C ALA A 136 8.17 -0.86 -7.74
N GLY A 137 7.59 -1.75 -6.92
CA GLY A 137 6.28 -2.36 -7.14
C GLY A 137 5.13 -1.38 -6.87
N GLY A 138 3.90 -1.86 -6.89
CA GLY A 138 2.70 -1.03 -6.69
C GLY A 138 2.70 -0.27 -5.36
N ALA A 139 3.03 -0.94 -4.25
CA ALA A 139 3.12 -0.31 -2.93
C ALA A 139 4.31 0.68 -2.86
N GLY A 140 5.45 0.34 -3.50
CA GLY A 140 6.59 1.24 -3.60
C GLY A 140 6.27 2.50 -4.41
N ALA A 141 5.55 2.37 -5.52
CA ALA A 141 5.11 3.53 -6.30
C ALA A 141 4.21 4.46 -5.46
N ALA A 142 3.27 3.89 -4.69
CA ALA A 142 2.41 4.64 -3.81
C ALA A 142 3.19 5.34 -2.68
N ALA A 143 4.12 4.64 -2.02
CA ALA A 143 4.94 5.20 -0.95
C ALA A 143 5.86 6.33 -1.44
N ALA A 144 6.53 6.14 -2.61
CA ALA A 144 7.35 7.18 -3.22
C ALA A 144 6.54 8.44 -3.58
N HIS A 145 5.34 8.23 -4.15
CA HIS A 145 4.42 9.33 -4.45
C HIS A 145 4.00 10.06 -3.17
N ALA A 146 3.67 9.29 -2.11
CA ALA A 146 3.23 9.84 -0.83
C ALA A 146 4.31 10.71 -0.17
N VAL A 147 5.57 10.24 -0.08
CA VAL A 147 6.66 11.04 0.53
C VAL A 147 6.95 12.30 -0.28
N LEU A 148 6.86 12.26 -1.62
CA LEU A 148 7.00 13.46 -2.45
C LEU A 148 5.84 14.44 -2.25
N THR A 149 4.62 13.95 -2.07
CA THR A 149 3.45 14.78 -1.72
C THR A 149 3.60 15.40 -0.34
N LEU A 150 4.22 14.71 0.62
CA LEU A 150 4.54 15.23 1.96
C LEU A 150 5.69 16.24 1.96
N GLY A 151 6.32 16.50 0.81
CA GLY A 151 7.34 17.52 0.67
C GLY A 151 8.77 16.99 0.58
N ALA A 152 8.97 15.68 0.42
CA ALA A 152 10.32 15.14 0.26
C ALA A 152 11.08 15.87 -0.84
N GLY A 153 12.33 16.26 -0.58
CA GLY A 153 13.17 16.94 -1.54
C GLY A 153 13.48 16.03 -2.74
N ARG A 154 13.93 14.81 -2.46
CA ARG A 154 14.26 13.79 -3.47
C ARG A 154 14.08 12.37 -2.96
N VAL A 155 13.57 11.49 -3.84
CA VAL A 155 13.52 10.03 -3.61
C VAL A 155 14.47 9.32 -4.56
N THR A 156 15.36 8.47 -4.03
CA THR A 156 16.21 7.56 -4.83
C THR A 156 15.63 6.16 -4.73
N VAL A 157 15.11 5.64 -5.84
CA VAL A 157 14.48 4.32 -5.91
C VAL A 157 15.53 3.25 -6.23
N VAL A 158 15.54 2.17 -5.47
CA VAL A 158 16.37 0.98 -5.69
C VAL A 158 15.45 -0.23 -5.83
N ASP A 159 15.62 -1.02 -6.87
CA ASP A 159 14.90 -2.27 -7.11
C ASP A 159 15.87 -3.32 -7.66
N ALA A 160 15.56 -4.60 -7.44
CA ALA A 160 16.32 -5.70 -8.02
C ALA A 160 16.35 -5.65 -9.56
N LEU A 161 15.28 -5.10 -10.16
CA LEU A 161 15.17 -4.84 -11.59
C LEU A 161 15.36 -3.34 -11.84
N ALA A 162 16.54 -2.97 -12.30
CA ALA A 162 16.95 -1.56 -12.50
C ALA A 162 15.98 -0.79 -13.41
N GLU A 163 15.40 -1.45 -14.41
CA GLU A 163 14.40 -0.86 -15.30
C GLU A 163 13.11 -0.45 -14.57
N ARG A 164 12.70 -1.19 -13.53
CA ARG A 164 11.53 -0.82 -12.70
C ARG A 164 11.81 0.43 -11.89
N ALA A 165 12.99 0.51 -11.29
CA ALA A 165 13.41 1.69 -10.54
C ALA A 165 13.49 2.94 -11.44
N ALA A 166 14.09 2.80 -12.64
CA ALA A 166 14.17 3.86 -13.62
C ALA A 166 12.81 4.32 -14.14
N ALA A 167 11.90 3.37 -14.44
CA ALA A 167 10.55 3.66 -14.89
C ALA A 167 9.74 4.40 -13.81
N LEU A 168 9.84 3.98 -12.55
CA LEU A 168 9.19 4.68 -11.44
C LEU A 168 9.74 6.09 -11.27
N ALA A 169 11.07 6.26 -11.25
CA ALA A 169 11.69 7.58 -11.14
C ALA A 169 11.27 8.51 -12.30
N GLY A 170 11.15 7.97 -13.52
CA GLY A 170 10.65 8.72 -14.68
C GLY A 170 9.21 9.23 -14.49
N ARG A 171 8.28 8.37 -14.03
CA ARG A 171 6.89 8.77 -13.75
C ARG A 171 6.81 9.81 -12.63
N LEU A 172 7.56 9.62 -11.54
CA LEU A 172 7.59 10.59 -10.44
C LEU A 172 8.12 11.95 -10.90
N ASN A 173 9.17 11.98 -11.72
CA ASN A 173 9.68 13.23 -12.29
C ASN A 173 8.69 13.90 -13.26
N ALA A 174 7.93 13.14 -14.02
CA ALA A 174 6.89 13.68 -14.90
C ALA A 174 5.78 14.38 -14.09
N HIS A 175 5.45 13.86 -12.91
CA HIS A 175 4.39 14.40 -12.06
C HIS A 175 4.88 15.52 -11.12
N PHE A 176 6.02 15.34 -10.44
CA PHE A 176 6.52 16.26 -9.39
C PHE A 176 7.58 17.25 -9.89
N GLY A 177 8.03 17.12 -11.13
CA GLY A 177 9.11 17.93 -11.70
C GLY A 177 10.45 17.20 -11.76
N ALA A 178 11.30 17.64 -12.69
CA ALA A 178 12.61 17.03 -12.92
C ALA A 178 13.51 17.08 -11.67
N GLY A 179 14.23 15.98 -11.42
CA GLY A 179 15.17 15.88 -10.31
C GLY A 179 14.57 15.47 -8.96
N ARG A 180 13.23 15.37 -8.85
CA ARG A 180 12.55 14.95 -7.62
C ARG A 180 12.70 13.44 -7.34
N ALA A 181 12.95 12.65 -8.36
CA ALA A 181 13.22 11.23 -8.23
C ALA A 181 14.48 10.84 -9.02
N GLY A 182 15.23 9.91 -8.46
CA GLY A 182 16.33 9.22 -9.11
C GLY A 182 16.19 7.71 -8.94
N HIS A 183 17.05 6.96 -9.60
CA HIS A 183 17.18 5.53 -9.40
C HIS A 183 18.62 5.12 -9.16
N SER A 184 18.80 3.97 -8.52
CA SER A 184 20.13 3.41 -8.24
C SER A 184 20.06 1.88 -8.26
N THR A 185 21.21 1.25 -8.24
CA THR A 185 21.35 -0.20 -8.15
C THR A 185 21.60 -0.64 -6.71
N ALA A 186 21.39 -1.92 -6.42
CA ALA A 186 21.64 -2.48 -5.09
C ALA A 186 23.11 -2.31 -4.65
N ASP A 187 24.07 -2.44 -5.58
CA ASP A 187 25.50 -2.26 -5.30
C ASP A 187 25.87 -0.83 -4.91
N ALA A 188 25.12 0.15 -5.41
CA ALA A 188 25.31 1.57 -5.08
C ALA A 188 24.53 2.03 -3.84
N LEU A 189 23.78 1.12 -3.19
CA LEU A 189 22.96 1.41 -2.00
C LEU A 189 23.76 2.09 -0.87
N PRO A 190 25.00 1.68 -0.51
CA PRO A 190 25.78 2.37 0.52
C PRO A 190 25.99 3.86 0.21
N GLY A 191 26.30 4.19 -1.07
CA GLY A 191 26.43 5.58 -1.51
C GLY A 191 25.12 6.35 -1.49
N ALA A 192 23.99 5.70 -1.86
CA ALA A 192 22.68 6.32 -1.84
C ALA A 192 22.22 6.64 -0.39
N LEU A 193 22.56 5.78 0.57
CA LEU A 193 22.25 5.97 2.00
C LEU A 193 23.16 6.96 2.69
N SER A 194 24.35 7.24 2.12
CA SER A 194 25.26 8.24 2.67
C SER A 194 24.62 9.63 2.61
N GLY A 195 24.13 10.10 3.76
CA GLY A 195 23.41 11.36 3.91
C GLY A 195 21.96 11.32 3.48
N ALA A 196 21.34 10.17 3.45
CA ALA A 196 19.89 10.03 3.42
C ALA A 196 19.29 10.35 4.81
N ASP A 197 18.06 10.88 4.81
CA ASP A 197 17.31 11.13 6.03
C ASP A 197 16.53 9.88 6.46
N GLY A 198 16.16 9.03 5.49
CA GLY A 198 15.39 7.84 5.80
C GLY A 198 15.27 6.85 4.65
N ILE A 199 14.72 5.71 5.04
CA ILE A 199 14.47 4.56 4.17
C ILE A 199 12.99 4.26 4.14
N VAL A 200 12.43 4.09 2.93
CA VAL A 200 11.14 3.44 2.72
C VAL A 200 11.39 2.04 2.17
N HIS A 201 10.94 1.01 2.90
CA HIS A 201 11.05 -0.36 2.44
C HIS A 201 9.69 -0.87 1.92
N ALA A 202 9.65 -1.25 0.66
CA ALA A 202 8.45 -1.70 -0.06
C ALA A 202 8.72 -2.94 -0.93
N THR A 203 9.63 -3.83 -0.48
CA THR A 203 9.85 -5.15 -1.09
C THR A 203 9.15 -6.24 -0.28
N PRO A 204 9.00 -7.47 -0.79
CA PRO A 204 8.45 -8.59 -0.01
C PRO A 204 9.34 -9.09 1.12
N THR A 205 10.63 -8.70 1.19
CA THR A 205 11.55 -9.13 2.24
C THR A 205 11.03 -8.71 3.62
N GLY A 206 11.08 -9.60 4.59
CA GLY A 206 10.49 -9.39 5.91
C GLY A 206 9.09 -9.98 6.08
N MET A 207 8.39 -10.33 4.98
CA MET A 207 7.18 -11.16 5.04
C MET A 207 7.53 -12.58 5.51
N ALA A 208 6.57 -13.29 6.10
CA ALA A 208 6.78 -14.68 6.57
C ALA A 208 7.29 -15.61 5.46
N ALA A 209 6.86 -15.41 4.21
CA ALA A 209 7.32 -16.17 3.05
C ALA A 209 8.70 -15.72 2.52
N HIS A 210 9.18 -14.55 2.90
CA HIS A 210 10.43 -13.95 2.45
C HIS A 210 11.18 -13.31 3.64
N PRO A 211 11.62 -14.11 4.64
CA PRO A 211 12.27 -13.59 5.83
C PRO A 211 13.63 -12.96 5.52
N GLY A 212 14.14 -12.13 6.45
CA GLY A 212 15.46 -11.53 6.39
C GLY A 212 15.45 -10.00 6.25
N LEU A 213 16.66 -9.47 6.11
CA LEU A 213 16.91 -8.03 5.94
C LEU A 213 16.99 -7.65 4.45
N PRO A 214 16.36 -6.55 4.02
CA PRO A 214 16.44 -6.08 2.65
C PRO A 214 17.76 -5.36 2.32
N LEU A 215 18.55 -5.05 3.34
CA LEU A 215 19.85 -4.38 3.22
C LEU A 215 20.79 -4.81 4.37
N PRO A 216 22.12 -4.69 4.22
CA PRO A 216 23.07 -4.95 5.30
C PRO A 216 22.79 -4.07 6.52
N ALA A 217 22.72 -4.67 7.72
CA ALA A 217 22.43 -3.96 8.97
C ALA A 217 23.44 -2.82 9.26
N GLY A 218 24.70 -2.97 8.84
CA GLY A 218 25.72 -1.93 8.99
C GLY A 218 25.49 -0.62 8.20
N LEU A 219 24.45 -0.58 7.37
CA LEU A 219 24.03 0.65 6.68
C LEU A 219 22.99 1.45 7.48
N LEU A 220 22.44 0.88 8.55
CA LEU A 220 21.51 1.54 9.45
C LEU A 220 22.27 2.31 10.55
N HIS A 221 21.81 3.52 10.89
CA HIS A 221 22.39 4.35 11.94
C HIS A 221 21.31 5.27 12.56
N PRO A 222 21.50 5.79 13.78
CA PRO A 222 20.49 6.57 14.52
C PRO A 222 19.98 7.83 13.81
N GLY A 223 20.69 8.32 12.81
CA GLY A 223 20.27 9.48 12.01
C GLY A 223 19.24 9.15 10.93
N LEU A 224 18.94 7.86 10.70
CA LEU A 224 17.92 7.43 9.72
C LEU A 224 16.58 7.18 10.42
N TRP A 225 15.50 7.49 9.73
CA TRP A 225 14.21 6.86 10.00
C TRP A 225 13.98 5.71 8.99
N VAL A 226 13.19 4.72 9.41
CA VAL A 226 12.85 3.54 8.59
C VAL A 226 11.35 3.35 8.57
N ALA A 227 10.73 3.51 7.41
CA ALA A 227 9.32 3.22 7.17
C ALA A 227 9.18 1.90 6.40
N GLU A 228 8.44 0.97 6.98
CA GLU A 228 8.17 -0.36 6.45
C GLU A 228 6.76 -0.42 5.85
N VAL A 229 6.61 -1.03 4.68
CA VAL A 229 5.30 -1.29 4.06
C VAL A 229 4.77 -2.68 4.41
N VAL A 230 5.66 -3.63 4.72
CA VAL A 230 5.23 -4.95 5.22
C VAL A 230 4.51 -4.76 6.56
N TYR A 231 3.30 -5.32 6.66
CA TYR A 231 2.47 -5.26 7.87
C TYR A 231 2.16 -6.63 8.47
N ARG A 232 2.71 -7.69 7.88
CA ARG A 232 2.63 -9.07 8.39
C ARG A 232 3.95 -9.80 8.20
N PRO A 233 4.72 -9.94 9.27
CA PRO A 233 4.49 -9.44 10.65
C PRO A 233 4.58 -7.90 10.72
N LEU A 234 4.03 -7.30 11.78
CA LEU A 234 4.23 -5.85 12.07
C LEU A 234 5.69 -5.58 12.48
N GLU A 235 6.27 -6.47 13.25
CA GLU A 235 7.68 -6.42 13.63
C GLU A 235 8.49 -7.24 12.64
N THR A 236 9.01 -6.59 11.58
CA THR A 236 9.96 -7.22 10.66
C THR A 236 11.37 -7.21 11.23
N GLU A 237 12.25 -8.08 10.73
CA GLU A 237 13.67 -8.07 11.12
C GLU A 237 14.32 -6.70 10.84
N LEU A 238 13.90 -6.01 9.78
CA LEU A 238 14.33 -4.64 9.47
C LEU A 238 13.98 -3.67 10.61
N LEU A 239 12.72 -3.67 11.05
CA LEU A 239 12.27 -2.75 12.10
C LEU A 239 12.92 -3.06 13.45
N ALA A 240 13.02 -4.34 13.81
CA ALA A 240 13.70 -4.76 15.04
C ALA A 240 15.18 -4.32 15.03
N THR A 241 15.89 -4.53 13.92
CA THR A 241 17.29 -4.14 13.75
C THR A 241 17.44 -2.60 13.78
N ALA A 242 16.58 -1.88 13.08
CA ALA A 242 16.62 -0.41 13.03
C ALA A 242 16.40 0.20 14.42
N ARG A 243 15.42 -0.31 15.20
CA ARG A 243 15.18 0.14 16.58
C ARG A 243 16.36 -0.15 17.51
N ALA A 244 16.96 -1.35 17.40
CA ALA A 244 18.13 -1.70 18.18
C ALA A 244 19.34 -0.77 17.89
N LEU A 245 19.40 -0.21 16.68
CA LEU A 245 20.42 0.76 16.27
C LEU A 245 20.02 2.22 16.51
N GLY A 246 18.84 2.48 17.13
CA GLY A 246 18.40 3.81 17.50
C GLY A 246 17.70 4.61 16.37
N CYS A 247 17.30 3.95 15.28
CA CYS A 247 16.51 4.60 14.23
C CYS A 247 15.07 4.85 14.70
N ALA A 248 14.47 5.96 14.28
CA ALA A 248 13.03 6.12 14.34
C ALA A 248 12.36 5.17 13.31
N THR A 249 11.26 4.53 13.69
CA THR A 249 10.65 3.50 12.84
C THR A 249 9.15 3.68 12.70
N LEU A 250 8.63 3.31 11.52
CA LEU A 250 7.20 3.25 11.20
C LEU A 250 6.90 1.87 10.62
N ASP A 251 5.94 1.14 11.19
CA ASP A 251 5.47 -0.14 10.66
C ASP A 251 4.39 0.02 9.57
N GLY A 252 4.12 -1.06 8.84
CA GLY A 252 3.17 -1.07 7.75
C GLY A 252 1.70 -1.10 8.16
N GLY A 253 1.40 -1.27 9.46
CA GLY A 253 0.02 -1.37 9.96
C GLY A 253 -0.78 -0.10 9.73
N GLY A 254 -0.14 1.06 9.89
CA GLY A 254 -0.76 2.35 9.64
C GLY A 254 -1.20 2.52 8.18
N MET A 255 -0.32 2.22 7.22
CA MET A 255 -0.67 2.27 5.80
C MET A 255 -1.83 1.32 5.50
N ALA A 256 -1.80 0.09 6.02
CA ALA A 256 -2.85 -0.90 5.80
C ALA A 256 -4.21 -0.44 6.37
N ALA A 257 -4.22 0.22 7.53
CA ALA A 257 -5.45 0.73 8.15
C ALA A 257 -6.02 1.94 7.39
N PHE A 258 -5.19 2.93 7.11
CA PHE A 258 -5.66 4.19 6.53
C PHE A 258 -6.08 4.02 5.06
N GLN A 259 -5.38 3.17 4.26
CA GLN A 259 -5.87 2.84 2.92
C GLN A 259 -7.22 2.12 2.96
N ALA A 260 -7.45 1.22 3.95
CA ALA A 260 -8.73 0.56 4.10
C ALA A 260 -9.84 1.53 4.53
N ALA A 261 -9.52 2.51 5.39
CA ALA A 261 -10.44 3.58 5.77
C ALA A 261 -10.86 4.42 4.55
N ASP A 262 -9.90 4.81 3.70
CA ASP A 262 -10.21 5.56 2.48
C ASP A 262 -11.03 4.72 1.50
N ALA A 263 -10.72 3.44 1.32
CA ALA A 263 -11.52 2.53 0.51
C ALA A 263 -12.95 2.37 1.09
N PHE A 264 -13.10 2.24 2.40
CA PHE A 264 -14.41 2.18 3.06
C PHE A 264 -15.24 3.43 2.77
N ARG A 265 -14.64 4.62 2.89
CA ARG A 265 -15.32 5.88 2.56
C ARG A 265 -15.77 5.92 1.10
N LEU A 266 -14.91 5.46 0.18
CA LEU A 266 -15.24 5.37 -1.24
C LEU A 266 -16.41 4.40 -1.50
N PHE A 267 -16.44 3.23 -0.85
CA PHE A 267 -17.50 2.23 -1.02
C PHE A 267 -18.83 2.67 -0.45
N THR A 268 -18.82 3.31 0.73
CA THR A 268 -20.03 3.52 1.52
C THR A 268 -20.52 4.97 1.54
N GLY A 269 -19.65 5.93 1.18
CA GLY A 269 -19.89 7.35 1.39
C GLY A 269 -19.92 7.76 2.87
N ARG A 270 -19.55 6.88 3.80
CA ARG A 270 -19.49 7.13 5.25
C ARG A 270 -18.06 7.36 5.70
N GLU A 271 -17.88 8.26 6.66
CA GLU A 271 -16.58 8.50 7.27
C GLU A 271 -16.24 7.39 8.28
N PRO A 272 -15.16 6.61 8.06
CA PRO A 272 -14.75 5.57 9.00
C PRO A 272 -13.95 6.14 10.17
N ASP A 273 -13.89 5.39 11.28
CA ASP A 273 -12.94 5.65 12.34
C ASP A 273 -11.59 4.98 12.04
N ALA A 274 -10.74 5.69 11.30
CA ALA A 274 -9.44 5.18 10.85
C ALA A 274 -8.49 4.81 12.01
N VAL A 275 -8.60 5.50 13.17
CA VAL A 275 -7.78 5.19 14.36
C VAL A 275 -8.22 3.86 14.98
N ARG A 276 -9.51 3.61 15.01
CA ARG A 276 -10.06 2.33 15.48
C ARG A 276 -9.73 1.19 14.52
N MET A 277 -9.79 1.43 13.21
CA MET A 277 -9.35 0.45 12.21
C MET A 277 -7.85 0.12 12.36
N LEU A 278 -7.01 1.09 12.70
CA LEU A 278 -5.61 0.85 13.04
C LEU A 278 -5.46 -0.04 14.29
N ALA A 279 -6.25 0.22 15.34
CA ALA A 279 -6.24 -0.60 16.54
C ALA A 279 -6.68 -2.07 16.25
N ASP A 280 -7.61 -2.27 15.31
CA ASP A 280 -8.00 -3.62 14.87
C ASP A 280 -6.84 -4.38 14.18
N ILE A 281 -6.00 -3.69 13.41
CA ILE A 281 -4.82 -4.31 12.78
C ILE A 281 -3.78 -4.70 13.85
N THR A 282 -3.45 -3.77 14.74
CA THR A 282 -2.44 -4.00 15.79
C THR A 282 -2.89 -5.05 16.79
N GLY A 283 -4.18 -5.08 17.17
CA GLY A 283 -4.77 -6.09 18.03
C GLY A 283 -4.81 -7.48 17.39
N ALA A 284 -5.15 -7.57 16.10
CA ALA A 284 -5.16 -8.83 15.37
C ALA A 284 -3.74 -9.40 15.15
N ALA A 285 -2.72 -8.54 14.98
CA ALA A 285 -1.34 -8.96 14.86
C ALA A 285 -0.79 -9.53 16.19
N GLY A 286 -1.18 -8.97 17.33
CA GLY A 286 -0.82 -9.49 18.66
C GLY A 286 -1.44 -10.85 18.97
N ALA A 287 -2.64 -11.13 18.46
CA ALA A 287 -3.31 -12.41 18.66
C ALA A 287 -2.70 -13.59 17.87
N VAL A 288 -2.01 -13.30 16.75
CA VAL A 288 -1.35 -14.34 15.91
C VAL A 288 0.05 -14.68 16.44
N ALA A 289 0.65 -13.81 17.26
CA ALA A 289 2.00 -14.00 17.81
C ALA A 289 2.05 -14.80 19.12
N ALA A 290 0.91 -15.19 19.70
CA ALA A 290 0.88 -16.06 20.87
C ALA A 290 0.98 -17.54 20.42
N PRO A 291 2.07 -18.28 20.69
CA PRO A 291 2.12 -19.71 20.43
C PRO A 291 1.16 -20.42 21.38
N GLU A 292 0.41 -21.40 20.85
CA GLU A 292 -0.26 -22.41 21.66
C GLU A 292 0.75 -23.30 22.41
#